data_5e1552de2fd77beecdfa5cf0412b2aeb
#
_entry.id   5e1552de2fd77beecdfa5cf0412b2aeb
#
_cell.length_a   1.000
_cell.length_b   1.000
_cell.length_c   1.000
_cell.angle_alpha   90.00
_cell.angle_beta   90.00
_cell.angle_gamma   90.00
#
_symmetry.space_group_name_H-M   'P 1'
#
loop_
_entity.id
_entity.type
_entity.pdbx_description
1 polymer ?
#
loop_
_entity_poly.entity_id
_entity_poly.type
_entity_poly.pdbx_seq_one_letter_code
_entity_poly.pdbx_strand_id
1 'polypeptide(L)'
;MKLKSVLTSLMFVVLGAAAQAQLPDSFNGWETKSFRPIAAARLEEAAGNDAAMLREYGFVSGERREYARDTAGLNVILWKLRDSSGAFGLFTFYRDIGTATLEAPDRIAVWTDRLVVQHGPYLVDARGTKLTIGDGKLLLSKLPPLQREDATLPDLPDFLPEEKLVAQSGKFVLGPAAFQRLVAEIPPLAIGFDKGAEALIAQYRVDGKTVRLLLVSYPTPQFAAKQLRSFEQVPAIAERKAANQLFFDRKGSVVGFVLDAPSQSVAQVLFGGIRHESQVTWSEYVPTRRDNIGQLVVNVFLLAGFVLFFALVAGISYGGIRVLAKKFLPFPIFDRPSQMEIIRLHLSDE
;
A
#
# COMPACT_ATOMS: atom_id res chain seq x y z
N MET A 1 13.61 -58.14 -30.84
CA MET A 1 14.16 -57.03 -30.03
C MET A 1 13.00 -56.14 -29.64
N LYS A 2 12.56 -56.24 -28.38
CA LYS A 2 11.39 -55.50 -27.87
C LYS A 2 11.87 -54.24 -27.13
N LEU A 3 11.57 -53.06 -27.69
CA LEU A 3 11.88 -51.79 -27.09
C LEU A 3 10.82 -51.52 -26.01
N LYS A 4 11.20 -51.55 -24.72
CA LYS A 4 10.33 -51.19 -23.60
C LYS A 4 10.27 -49.69 -23.48
N SER A 5 9.11 -49.15 -23.76
CA SER A 5 8.73 -47.77 -23.46
C SER A 5 8.63 -47.58 -21.94
N VAL A 6 9.52 -46.78 -21.36
CA VAL A 6 9.43 -46.32 -19.97
C VAL A 6 8.65 -45.02 -19.98
N LEU A 7 7.37 -45.10 -19.61
CA LEU A 7 6.49 -43.96 -19.39
C LEU A 7 6.78 -43.43 -17.99
N THR A 8 7.60 -42.39 -17.89
CA THR A 8 7.86 -41.70 -16.63
C THR A 8 6.68 -40.79 -16.33
N SER A 9 5.79 -41.24 -15.43
CA SER A 9 4.66 -40.46 -14.90
C SER A 9 5.20 -39.35 -14.02
N LEU A 10 5.21 -38.10 -14.52
CA LEU A 10 5.56 -36.90 -13.75
C LEU A 10 4.38 -36.59 -12.83
N MET A 11 4.46 -37.09 -11.60
CA MET A 11 3.50 -36.77 -10.54
C MET A 11 3.74 -35.31 -10.08
N PHE A 12 2.94 -34.40 -10.59
CA PHE A 12 2.87 -33.02 -10.07
C PHE A 12 2.35 -33.08 -8.63
N VAL A 13 3.25 -33.06 -7.67
CA VAL A 13 2.92 -32.77 -6.27
C VAL A 13 2.64 -31.28 -6.21
N VAL A 14 1.35 -30.93 -6.28
CA VAL A 14 0.88 -29.60 -5.86
C VAL A 14 1.13 -29.54 -4.36
N LEU A 15 2.29 -29.01 -3.95
CA LEU A 15 2.48 -28.52 -2.60
C LEU A 15 1.49 -27.34 -2.43
N GLY A 16 0.31 -27.66 -1.92
CA GLY A 16 -0.55 -26.64 -1.32
C GLY A 16 0.30 -25.99 -0.23
N ALA A 17 0.68 -24.72 -0.42
CA ALA A 17 1.23 -23.92 0.66
C ALA A 17 0.20 -23.99 1.80
N ALA A 18 0.46 -24.81 2.80
CA ALA A 18 -0.30 -24.82 4.03
C ALA A 18 -0.24 -23.36 4.53
N ALA A 19 -1.40 -22.70 4.59
CA ALA A 19 -1.52 -21.37 5.17
C ALA A 19 -0.89 -21.47 6.57
N GLN A 20 0.28 -20.85 6.73
CA GLN A 20 0.94 -20.85 8.04
C GLN A 20 -0.02 -20.18 9.02
N ALA A 21 -0.44 -20.94 10.02
CA ALA A 21 -1.22 -20.43 11.12
C ALA A 21 -0.48 -19.22 11.72
N GLN A 22 -1.15 -18.09 11.80
CA GLN A 22 -0.54 -16.85 12.29
C GLN A 22 -0.94 -16.56 13.74
N LEU A 23 -2.08 -17.09 14.19
CA LEU A 23 -2.47 -17.05 15.61
C LEU A 23 -1.71 -18.14 16.41
N PRO A 24 -1.36 -17.88 17.67
CA PRO A 24 -0.65 -18.86 18.49
C PRO A 24 -1.56 -20.04 18.89
N ASP A 25 -0.96 -21.21 19.10
CA ASP A 25 -1.70 -22.37 19.61
C ASP A 25 -2.14 -22.18 21.06
N SER A 26 -1.42 -21.37 21.83
CA SER A 26 -1.78 -21.00 23.19
C SER A 26 -1.25 -19.62 23.57
N PHE A 27 -1.97 -18.91 24.46
CA PHE A 27 -1.53 -17.65 25.06
C PHE A 27 -2.30 -17.40 26.37
N ASN A 28 -1.64 -16.89 27.38
CA ASN A 28 -2.24 -16.51 28.68
C ASN A 28 -3.22 -17.56 29.26
N GLY A 29 -2.86 -18.85 29.15
CA GLY A 29 -3.70 -19.96 29.62
C GLY A 29 -4.85 -20.34 28.66
N TRP A 30 -5.03 -19.63 27.56
CA TRP A 30 -5.92 -20.01 26.47
C TRP A 30 -5.28 -21.06 25.59
N GLU A 31 -5.97 -22.17 25.30
CA GLU A 31 -5.52 -23.24 24.42
C GLU A 31 -6.46 -23.41 23.24
N THR A 32 -5.93 -23.61 22.04
CA THR A 32 -6.71 -23.87 20.83
C THR A 32 -7.50 -25.16 20.93
N LYS A 33 -8.80 -25.08 20.67
CA LYS A 33 -9.70 -26.23 20.55
C LYS A 33 -10.07 -26.54 19.10
N SER A 34 -10.19 -25.51 18.27
CA SER A 34 -10.46 -25.70 16.85
C SER A 34 -9.70 -24.65 16.03
N PHE A 35 -9.37 -25.01 14.79
CA PHE A 35 -8.72 -24.16 13.79
C PHE A 35 -9.43 -24.31 12.45
N ARG A 36 -9.73 -23.19 11.79
CA ARG A 36 -10.32 -23.14 10.44
C ARG A 36 -9.68 -22.03 9.63
N PRO A 37 -8.99 -22.34 8.51
CA PRO A 37 -8.51 -21.32 7.60
C PRO A 37 -9.69 -20.69 6.85
N ILE A 38 -9.58 -19.39 6.56
CA ILE A 38 -10.55 -18.61 5.80
C ILE A 38 -9.89 -18.21 4.48
N ALA A 39 -10.26 -18.89 3.40
CA ALA A 39 -9.87 -18.53 2.05
C ALA A 39 -10.82 -17.47 1.47
N ALA A 40 -10.34 -16.70 0.47
CA ALA A 40 -11.15 -15.66 -0.18
C ALA A 40 -12.46 -16.20 -0.77
N ALA A 41 -12.49 -17.44 -1.27
CA ALA A 41 -13.69 -18.08 -1.79
C ALA A 41 -14.75 -18.42 -0.73
N ARG A 42 -14.38 -18.46 0.55
CA ARG A 42 -15.28 -18.74 1.68
C ARG A 42 -15.49 -17.55 2.61
N LEU A 43 -15.20 -16.36 2.14
CA LEU A 43 -15.31 -15.16 2.96
C LEU A 43 -16.74 -14.90 3.41
N GLU A 44 -17.74 -15.17 2.56
CA GLU A 44 -19.16 -15.02 2.89
C GLU A 44 -19.59 -15.92 4.05
N GLU A 45 -19.12 -17.17 4.07
CA GLU A 45 -19.42 -18.12 5.15
C GLU A 45 -18.81 -17.65 6.48
N ALA A 46 -17.63 -17.04 6.42
CA ALA A 46 -16.91 -16.62 7.61
C ALA A 46 -17.34 -15.27 8.16
N ALA A 47 -17.66 -14.32 7.29
CA ALA A 47 -17.90 -12.91 7.61
C ALA A 47 -19.35 -12.47 7.43
N GLY A 48 -20.18 -13.26 6.74
CA GLY A 48 -21.59 -12.93 6.52
C GLY A 48 -21.76 -11.55 5.87
N ASN A 49 -22.55 -10.69 6.50
CA ASN A 49 -22.84 -9.34 6.02
C ASN A 49 -21.61 -8.42 5.90
N ASP A 50 -20.50 -8.78 6.55
CA ASP A 50 -19.26 -7.99 6.50
C ASP A 50 -18.36 -8.39 5.33
N ALA A 51 -18.69 -9.43 4.58
CA ALA A 51 -17.85 -9.95 3.50
C ALA A 51 -17.56 -8.91 2.40
N ALA A 52 -18.57 -8.15 1.97
CA ALA A 52 -18.40 -7.09 0.97
C ALA A 52 -17.42 -6.02 1.46
N MET A 53 -17.60 -5.56 2.69
CA MET A 53 -16.74 -4.58 3.34
C MET A 53 -15.31 -5.11 3.50
N LEU A 54 -15.11 -6.35 3.93
CA LEU A 54 -13.78 -6.97 4.05
C LEU A 54 -13.05 -7.03 2.70
N ARG A 55 -13.76 -7.27 1.60
CA ARG A 55 -13.16 -7.19 0.25
C ARG A 55 -12.70 -5.79 -0.10
N GLU A 56 -13.49 -4.78 0.25
CA GLU A 56 -13.14 -3.38 0.03
C GLU A 56 -11.87 -2.98 0.80
N TYR A 57 -11.69 -3.49 2.01
CA TYR A 57 -10.48 -3.33 2.80
C TYR A 57 -9.33 -4.25 2.36
N GLY A 58 -9.49 -4.98 1.26
CA GLY A 58 -8.43 -5.78 0.66
C GLY A 58 -8.17 -7.10 1.36
N PHE A 59 -9.21 -7.82 1.79
CA PHE A 59 -9.07 -9.16 2.38
C PHE A 59 -8.28 -10.11 1.47
N VAL A 60 -7.29 -10.77 2.03
CA VAL A 60 -6.42 -11.75 1.34
C VAL A 60 -6.70 -13.16 1.85
N SER A 61 -6.63 -13.33 3.16
CA SER A 61 -6.83 -14.62 3.83
C SER A 61 -7.14 -14.38 5.31
N GLY A 62 -7.55 -15.41 6.00
CA GLY A 62 -7.76 -15.33 7.45
C GLY A 62 -7.73 -16.69 8.09
N GLU A 63 -7.87 -16.68 9.39
CA GLU A 63 -8.07 -17.89 10.18
C GLU A 63 -9.02 -17.61 11.35
N ARG A 64 -9.78 -18.63 11.72
CA ARG A 64 -10.61 -18.63 12.92
C ARG A 64 -10.08 -19.68 13.86
N ARG A 65 -9.91 -19.31 15.13
CA ARG A 65 -9.56 -20.23 16.22
C ARG A 65 -10.55 -20.10 17.36
N GLU A 66 -10.94 -21.21 17.91
CA GLU A 66 -11.63 -21.27 19.17
C GLU A 66 -10.65 -21.67 20.26
N TYR A 67 -10.58 -20.87 21.29
CA TYR A 67 -9.74 -21.16 22.46
C TYR A 67 -10.61 -21.45 23.66
N ALA A 68 -10.10 -22.24 24.57
CA ALA A 68 -10.72 -22.45 25.88
C ALA A 68 -9.69 -22.24 27.00
N ARG A 69 -10.19 -21.71 28.11
CA ARG A 69 -9.48 -21.59 29.38
C ARG A 69 -10.47 -21.92 30.50
N ASP A 70 -10.27 -23.03 31.19
CA ASP A 70 -11.21 -23.59 32.16
C ASP A 70 -12.59 -23.79 31.50
N THR A 71 -13.61 -23.07 32.00
CA THR A 71 -14.98 -23.09 31.46
C THR A 71 -15.27 -21.96 30.45
N ALA A 72 -14.30 -21.07 30.23
CA ALA A 72 -14.47 -19.92 29.32
C ALA A 72 -14.07 -20.26 27.88
N GLY A 73 -14.85 -19.78 26.93
CA GLY A 73 -14.58 -19.85 25.49
C GLY A 73 -14.18 -18.50 24.92
N LEU A 74 -13.27 -18.51 23.94
CA LEU A 74 -12.82 -17.34 23.20
C LEU A 74 -12.79 -17.69 21.70
N ASN A 75 -13.48 -16.91 20.88
CA ASN A 75 -13.47 -17.03 19.44
C ASN A 75 -12.58 -15.91 18.87
N VAL A 76 -11.52 -16.25 18.17
CA VAL A 76 -10.57 -15.30 17.58
C VAL A 76 -10.55 -15.48 16.08
N ILE A 77 -10.72 -14.38 15.35
CA ILE A 77 -10.55 -14.34 13.91
C ILE A 77 -9.39 -13.40 13.59
N LEU A 78 -8.44 -13.89 12.82
CA LEU A 78 -7.40 -13.10 12.20
C LEU A 78 -7.78 -12.84 10.75
N TRP A 79 -7.85 -11.57 10.39
CA TRP A 79 -7.99 -11.10 9.02
C TRP A 79 -6.65 -10.59 8.52
N LYS A 80 -6.16 -11.15 7.42
CA LYS A 80 -5.01 -10.61 6.69
C LYS A 80 -5.53 -9.77 5.54
N LEU A 81 -5.24 -8.48 5.56
CA LEU A 81 -5.57 -7.52 4.53
C LEU A 81 -4.34 -7.35 3.61
N ARG A 82 -4.51 -6.70 2.46
CA ARG A 82 -3.45 -6.43 1.50
C ARG A 82 -2.37 -5.52 2.07
N ASP A 83 -2.79 -4.54 2.86
CA ASP A 83 -1.93 -3.50 3.42
C ASP A 83 -2.45 -3.00 4.78
N SER A 84 -1.65 -2.18 5.42
CA SER A 84 -1.98 -1.61 6.73
C SER A 84 -3.10 -0.58 6.67
N SER A 85 -3.31 0.09 5.54
CA SER A 85 -4.42 1.04 5.35
C SER A 85 -5.77 0.33 5.40
N GLY A 86 -5.87 -0.84 4.75
CA GLY A 86 -7.06 -1.69 4.85
C GLY A 86 -7.33 -2.18 6.27
N ALA A 87 -6.29 -2.64 6.96
CA ALA A 87 -6.40 -3.09 8.36
C ALA A 87 -6.77 -1.93 9.31
N PHE A 88 -6.18 -0.75 9.10
CA PHE A 88 -6.53 0.47 9.84
C PHE A 88 -7.99 0.86 9.61
N GLY A 89 -8.45 0.85 8.36
CA GLY A 89 -9.83 1.16 8.01
C GLY A 89 -10.82 0.23 8.71
N LEU A 90 -10.57 -1.07 8.64
CA LEU A 90 -11.39 -2.07 9.31
C LEU A 90 -11.35 -1.94 10.84
N PHE A 91 -10.19 -1.63 11.43
CA PHE A 91 -10.06 -1.32 12.85
C PHE A 91 -10.91 -0.12 13.25
N THR A 92 -10.77 0.99 12.51
CA THR A 92 -11.57 2.19 12.79
C THR A 92 -13.05 1.95 12.60
N PHE A 93 -13.46 1.11 11.64
CA PHE A 93 -14.85 0.75 11.42
C PHE A 93 -15.43 0.00 12.61
N TYR A 94 -14.69 -0.96 13.17
CA TYR A 94 -15.17 -1.76 14.31
C TYR A 94 -15.07 -1.03 15.65
N ARG A 95 -14.13 -0.11 15.81
CA ARG A 95 -13.95 0.64 17.05
C ARG A 95 -15.13 1.61 17.27
N ASP A 96 -15.68 1.64 18.47
CA ASP A 96 -16.71 2.58 18.87
C ASP A 96 -16.15 3.76 19.69
N ILE A 97 -16.92 4.84 19.78
CA ILE A 97 -16.60 6.00 20.61
C ILE A 97 -16.64 5.58 22.08
N GLY A 98 -15.62 5.99 22.85
CA GLY A 98 -15.53 5.68 24.28
C GLY A 98 -14.99 4.30 24.61
N THR A 99 -14.56 3.52 23.59
CA THR A 99 -13.87 2.24 23.82
C THR A 99 -12.51 2.46 24.47
N ALA A 100 -12.10 1.61 25.40
CA ALA A 100 -10.74 1.63 25.93
C ALA A 100 -9.75 1.27 24.81
N THR A 101 -8.80 2.17 24.50
CA THR A 101 -7.87 1.99 23.38
C THR A 101 -6.41 2.17 23.76
N LEU A 102 -5.55 1.52 22.96
CA LEU A 102 -4.12 1.81 22.82
C LEU A 102 -3.90 2.20 21.36
N GLU A 103 -3.23 3.32 21.07
CA GLU A 103 -3.21 3.90 19.73
C GLU A 103 -1.87 3.79 19.02
N ALA A 104 -0.77 3.49 19.51
CA ALA A 104 0.48 3.39 18.77
C ALA A 104 1.56 2.56 19.50
N PRO A 105 2.44 1.88 18.76
CA PRO A 105 2.48 1.66 17.32
C PRO A 105 1.40 0.69 16.83
N ASP A 106 0.90 -0.17 17.72
CA ASP A 106 -0.20 -1.09 17.49
C ASP A 106 -1.48 -0.54 18.08
N ARG A 107 -2.61 -0.88 17.49
CA ARG A 107 -3.92 -0.40 17.92
C ARG A 107 -4.70 -1.52 18.56
N ILE A 108 -5.20 -1.26 19.74
CA ILE A 108 -6.04 -2.18 20.50
C ILE A 108 -7.30 -1.42 20.93
N ALA A 109 -8.46 -2.02 20.71
CA ALA A 109 -9.74 -1.54 21.21
C ALA A 109 -10.41 -2.68 22.00
N VAL A 110 -10.92 -2.38 23.20
CA VAL A 110 -11.46 -3.39 24.12
C VAL A 110 -12.85 -2.98 24.59
N TRP A 111 -13.79 -3.92 24.45
CA TRP A 111 -15.13 -3.89 25.04
C TRP A 111 -15.23 -4.96 26.12
N THR A 112 -16.41 -5.08 26.72
CA THR A 112 -16.65 -6.09 27.76
C THR A 112 -16.47 -7.53 27.27
N ASP A 113 -16.84 -7.79 26.00
CA ASP A 113 -16.91 -9.12 25.39
C ASP A 113 -16.18 -9.21 24.05
N ARG A 114 -15.48 -8.15 23.65
CA ARG A 114 -14.77 -8.07 22.38
C ARG A 114 -13.44 -7.33 22.53
N LEU A 115 -12.45 -7.78 21.78
CA LEU A 115 -11.16 -7.11 21.62
C LEU A 115 -10.80 -7.10 20.16
N VAL A 116 -10.42 -5.94 19.63
CA VAL A 116 -9.93 -5.80 18.26
C VAL A 116 -8.50 -5.25 18.30
N VAL A 117 -7.62 -5.88 17.54
CA VAL A 117 -6.19 -5.50 17.45
C VAL A 117 -5.81 -5.29 16.00
N GLN A 118 -5.16 -4.18 15.69
CA GLN A 118 -4.56 -3.93 14.39
C GLN A 118 -3.05 -3.93 14.50
N HIS A 119 -2.38 -4.71 13.64
CA HIS A 119 -0.94 -4.87 13.58
C HIS A 119 -0.50 -4.95 12.12
N GLY A 120 0.02 -3.85 11.58
CA GLY A 120 0.30 -3.77 10.16
C GLY A 120 -0.91 -4.18 9.31
N PRO A 121 -0.76 -5.13 8.37
CA PRO A 121 -1.85 -5.61 7.53
C PRO A 121 -2.78 -6.62 8.22
N TYR A 122 -2.61 -6.86 9.52
CA TYR A 122 -3.39 -7.83 10.27
C TYR A 122 -4.41 -7.16 11.16
N LEU A 123 -5.63 -7.71 11.19
CA LEU A 123 -6.65 -7.39 12.18
C LEU A 123 -7.08 -8.65 12.92
N VAL A 124 -6.98 -8.64 14.23
CA VAL A 124 -7.50 -9.68 15.13
C VAL A 124 -8.81 -9.21 15.71
N ASP A 125 -9.88 -9.98 15.57
CA ASP A 125 -11.19 -9.78 16.22
C ASP A 125 -11.42 -10.95 17.18
N ALA A 126 -11.27 -10.71 18.47
CA ALA A 126 -11.45 -11.69 19.51
C ALA A 126 -12.75 -11.42 20.28
N ARG A 127 -13.58 -12.45 20.43
CA ARG A 127 -14.88 -12.38 21.13
C ARG A 127 -14.94 -13.41 22.26
N GLY A 128 -15.14 -12.93 23.44
CA GLY A 128 -15.22 -13.75 24.67
C GLY A 128 -15.36 -12.87 25.89
N THR A 129 -15.34 -13.45 27.05
CA THR A 129 -15.57 -12.73 28.31
C THR A 129 -14.28 -12.21 28.92
N LYS A 130 -14.34 -11.01 29.52
CA LYS A 130 -13.25 -10.40 30.32
C LYS A 130 -11.94 -10.22 29.57
N LEU A 131 -12.02 -9.78 28.31
CA LEU A 131 -10.83 -9.43 27.54
C LEU A 131 -10.24 -8.09 28.01
N THR A 132 -8.91 -7.97 27.96
CA THR A 132 -8.17 -6.80 28.44
C THR A 132 -7.19 -6.31 27.36
N ILE A 133 -6.69 -5.09 27.52
CA ILE A 133 -5.57 -4.58 26.70
C ILE A 133 -4.34 -5.49 26.84
N GLY A 134 -4.14 -6.10 28.02
CA GLY A 134 -3.06 -7.07 28.24
C GLY A 134 -3.15 -8.29 27.34
N ASP A 135 -4.35 -8.85 27.17
CA ASP A 135 -4.59 -9.97 26.25
C ASP A 135 -4.29 -9.57 24.80
N GLY A 136 -4.68 -8.36 24.41
CA GLY A 136 -4.33 -7.79 23.10
C GLY A 136 -2.82 -7.68 22.88
N LYS A 137 -2.07 -7.19 23.84
CA LYS A 137 -0.59 -7.12 23.77
C LYS A 137 0.04 -8.49 23.66
N LEU A 138 -0.49 -9.49 24.36
CA LEU A 138 0.00 -10.87 24.26
C LEU A 138 -0.28 -11.47 22.87
N LEU A 139 -1.47 -11.26 22.31
CA LEU A 139 -1.78 -11.67 20.94
C LEU A 139 -0.84 -10.99 19.94
N LEU A 140 -0.60 -9.68 20.07
CA LEU A 140 0.34 -8.93 19.24
C LEU A 140 1.75 -9.54 19.27
N SER A 141 2.25 -9.89 20.45
CA SER A 141 3.61 -10.46 20.60
C SER A 141 3.81 -11.79 19.87
N LYS A 142 2.74 -12.41 19.41
CA LYS A 142 2.73 -13.70 18.70
C LYS A 142 2.49 -13.54 17.20
N LEU A 143 2.09 -12.36 16.75
CA LEU A 143 1.94 -12.06 15.33
C LEU A 143 3.33 -11.92 14.66
N PRO A 144 3.41 -12.11 13.33
CA PRO A 144 4.66 -11.90 12.61
C PRO A 144 5.19 -10.47 12.81
N PRO A 145 6.51 -10.28 12.90
CA PRO A 145 7.09 -8.96 12.99
C PRO A 145 6.78 -8.16 11.72
N LEU A 146 6.48 -6.87 11.87
CA LEU A 146 6.18 -5.98 10.75
C LEU A 146 7.43 -5.70 9.93
N GLN A 147 7.28 -5.70 8.61
CA GLN A 147 8.27 -5.13 7.70
C GLN A 147 8.08 -3.61 7.64
N ARG A 148 9.09 -2.88 7.16
CA ARG A 148 9.06 -1.41 7.13
C ARG A 148 7.89 -0.87 6.29
N GLU A 149 7.51 -1.59 5.24
CA GLU A 149 6.39 -1.26 4.35
C GLU A 149 5.03 -1.46 5.03
N ASP A 150 4.95 -2.40 5.96
CA ASP A 150 3.72 -2.69 6.73
C ASP A 150 3.39 -1.61 7.80
N ALA A 151 4.27 -0.66 8.03
CA ALA A 151 4.07 0.41 9.01
C ALA A 151 3.39 1.66 8.43
N THR A 152 3.20 1.73 7.12
CA THR A 152 2.61 2.91 6.46
C THR A 152 1.10 2.95 6.68
N LEU A 153 0.63 4.05 7.23
CA LEU A 153 -0.79 4.33 7.47
C LEU A 153 -1.29 5.38 6.48
N PRO A 154 -2.61 5.50 6.27
CA PRO A 154 -3.16 6.57 5.44
C PRO A 154 -2.98 7.93 6.12
N ASP A 155 -2.67 8.96 5.32
CA ASP A 155 -2.44 10.34 5.80
C ASP A 155 -3.75 11.09 6.08
N LEU A 156 -4.88 10.61 5.54
CA LEU A 156 -6.17 11.31 5.60
C LEU A 156 -6.64 11.64 7.04
N PRO A 157 -6.38 10.80 8.06
CA PRO A 157 -6.68 11.13 9.46
C PRO A 157 -5.95 12.39 9.97
N ASP A 158 -4.75 12.68 9.48
CA ASP A 158 -3.95 13.82 9.91
C ASP A 158 -4.51 15.15 9.38
N PHE A 159 -5.41 15.09 8.39
CA PHE A 159 -6.07 16.27 7.82
C PHE A 159 -7.27 16.76 8.65
N LEU A 160 -7.73 15.96 9.63
CA LEU A 160 -8.86 16.34 10.46
C LEU A 160 -8.51 17.55 11.35
N PRO A 161 -9.41 18.57 11.45
CA PRO A 161 -9.32 19.59 12.49
C PRO A 161 -9.33 18.94 13.87
N GLU A 162 -8.39 19.30 14.75
CA GLU A 162 -8.34 18.76 16.10
C GLU A 162 -9.38 19.37 17.04
N GLU A 163 -9.71 20.64 16.79
CA GLU A 163 -10.63 21.37 17.65
C GLU A 163 -12.03 20.78 17.60
N LYS A 164 -12.59 20.47 18.76
CA LYS A 164 -13.94 19.88 18.92
C LYS A 164 -14.15 18.50 18.31
N LEU A 165 -13.07 17.85 17.86
CA LEU A 165 -13.11 16.46 17.38
C LEU A 165 -13.52 15.54 18.51
N VAL A 166 -14.51 14.69 18.27
CA VAL A 166 -14.87 13.61 19.19
C VAL A 166 -13.84 12.49 19.04
N ALA A 167 -13.13 12.22 20.12
CA ALA A 167 -12.09 11.18 20.12
C ALA A 167 -12.64 9.84 19.62
N GLN A 168 -11.84 9.10 18.84
CA GLN A 168 -12.17 7.79 18.30
C GLN A 168 -13.34 7.75 17.29
N SER A 169 -13.92 8.90 16.93
CA SER A 169 -15.03 8.95 15.99
C SER A 169 -14.61 8.77 14.52
N GLY A 170 -13.33 8.93 14.21
CA GLY A 170 -12.80 8.79 12.85
C GLY A 170 -12.96 7.37 12.32
N LYS A 171 -13.61 7.24 11.15
CA LYS A 171 -13.83 5.98 10.42
C LYS A 171 -13.26 6.11 9.02
N PHE A 172 -12.20 5.37 8.73
CA PHE A 172 -11.55 5.36 7.41
C PHE A 172 -12.21 4.33 6.49
N VAL A 173 -12.50 4.71 5.26
CA VAL A 173 -13.36 3.96 4.35
C VAL A 173 -12.73 3.86 2.97
N LEU A 174 -12.65 2.64 2.44
CA LEU A 174 -12.06 2.33 1.14
C LEU A 174 -13.06 1.87 0.08
N GLY A 175 -14.35 1.76 0.43
CA GLY A 175 -15.32 1.26 -0.54
C GLY A 175 -16.78 1.57 -0.21
N PRO A 176 -17.68 1.28 -1.17
CA PRO A 176 -19.09 1.63 -1.10
C PRO A 176 -19.86 0.91 0.01
N ALA A 177 -19.54 -0.35 0.33
CA ALA A 177 -20.28 -1.10 1.35
C ALA A 177 -20.03 -0.58 2.76
N ALA A 178 -18.77 -0.25 3.09
CA ALA A 178 -18.42 0.41 4.34
C ALA A 178 -19.01 1.82 4.41
N PHE A 179 -18.89 2.59 3.31
CA PHE A 179 -19.41 3.95 3.22
C PHE A 179 -20.92 4.02 3.45
N GLN A 180 -21.69 3.16 2.79
CA GLN A 180 -23.14 3.15 2.90
C GLN A 180 -23.65 2.91 4.34
N ARG A 181 -22.89 2.17 5.15
CA ARG A 181 -23.24 1.93 6.56
C ARG A 181 -22.98 3.15 7.46
N LEU A 182 -22.12 4.07 7.05
CA LEU A 182 -21.72 5.24 7.84
C LEU A 182 -22.38 6.54 7.37
N VAL A 183 -22.61 6.65 6.05
CA VAL A 183 -23.13 7.86 5.39
C VAL A 183 -24.23 7.43 4.41
N ALA A 184 -25.45 7.28 4.91
CA ALA A 184 -26.60 6.90 4.09
C ALA A 184 -27.10 8.06 3.19
N GLU A 185 -26.73 9.30 3.53
CA GLU A 185 -27.22 10.53 2.89
C GLU A 185 -26.58 10.81 1.54
N ILE A 186 -25.37 10.29 1.31
CA ILE A 186 -24.61 10.50 0.08
C ILE A 186 -24.52 9.16 -0.64
N PRO A 187 -24.96 9.07 -1.92
CA PRO A 187 -24.83 7.83 -2.68
C PRO A 187 -23.34 7.42 -2.83
N PRO A 188 -22.98 6.18 -2.47
CA PRO A 188 -21.57 5.73 -2.52
C PRO A 188 -20.94 5.82 -3.90
N LEU A 189 -21.73 5.62 -4.96
CA LEU A 189 -21.27 5.74 -6.36
C LEU A 189 -20.81 7.16 -6.72
N ALA A 190 -21.35 8.18 -6.03
CA ALA A 190 -20.93 9.55 -6.24
C ALA A 190 -19.51 9.82 -5.74
N ILE A 191 -19.01 9.04 -4.76
CA ILE A 191 -17.70 9.25 -4.15
C ILE A 191 -16.55 8.88 -5.12
N GLY A 192 -16.73 7.85 -5.93
CA GLY A 192 -15.70 7.43 -6.90
C GLY A 192 -14.64 6.51 -6.30
N PHE A 193 -15.02 5.59 -5.41
CA PHE A 193 -14.11 4.57 -4.86
C PHE A 193 -13.48 3.69 -5.95
N ASP A 194 -14.20 3.44 -7.04
CA ASP A 194 -13.71 2.74 -8.24
C ASP A 194 -12.55 3.46 -8.95
N LYS A 195 -12.34 4.72 -8.63
CA LYS A 195 -11.30 5.60 -9.19
C LYS A 195 -10.21 5.95 -8.17
N GLY A 196 -10.12 5.19 -7.09
CA GLY A 196 -9.11 5.38 -6.06
C GLY A 196 -9.41 6.49 -5.05
N ALA A 197 -10.68 6.83 -4.84
CA ALA A 197 -11.05 7.71 -3.75
C ALA A 197 -10.94 6.96 -2.41
N GLU A 198 -10.48 7.66 -1.38
CA GLU A 198 -10.47 7.24 0.01
C GLU A 198 -11.30 8.22 0.84
N ALA A 199 -12.01 7.74 1.82
CA ALA A 199 -12.87 8.58 2.64
C ALA A 199 -12.60 8.42 4.14
N LEU A 200 -12.81 9.50 4.90
CA LEU A 200 -12.74 9.50 6.35
C LEU A 200 -13.90 10.33 6.89
N ILE A 201 -14.72 9.72 7.74
CA ILE A 201 -15.78 10.45 8.44
C ILE A 201 -15.45 10.56 9.93
N ALA A 202 -15.63 11.76 10.50
CA ALA A 202 -15.42 12.02 11.91
C ALA A 202 -16.54 12.90 12.49
N GLN A 203 -16.73 12.80 13.80
CA GLN A 203 -17.74 13.57 14.53
C GLN A 203 -17.10 14.72 15.30
N TYR A 204 -17.80 15.85 15.32
CA TYR A 204 -17.42 17.06 16.03
C TYR A 204 -18.53 17.48 16.99
N ARG A 205 -18.18 18.00 18.16
CA ARG A 205 -19.14 18.55 19.11
C ARG A 205 -19.13 20.06 19.04
N VAL A 206 -20.15 20.65 18.39
CA VAL A 206 -20.26 22.10 18.22
C VAL A 206 -21.57 22.57 18.84
N ASP A 207 -21.50 23.46 19.82
CA ASP A 207 -22.65 24.01 20.52
C ASP A 207 -23.66 22.95 21.03
N GLY A 208 -23.11 21.87 21.59
CA GLY A 208 -23.88 20.73 22.09
C GLY A 208 -24.45 19.79 21.03
N LYS A 209 -24.35 20.13 19.74
CA LYS A 209 -24.79 19.30 18.61
C LYS A 209 -23.64 18.48 18.04
N THR A 210 -23.97 17.33 17.47
CA THR A 210 -23.01 16.50 16.73
C THR A 210 -23.05 16.91 15.26
N VAL A 211 -21.90 17.31 14.74
CA VAL A 211 -21.66 17.65 13.34
C VAL A 211 -20.72 16.60 12.77
N ARG A 212 -20.97 16.14 11.54
CA ARG A 212 -20.11 15.15 10.88
C ARG A 212 -19.28 15.82 9.78
N LEU A 213 -17.97 15.60 9.80
CA LEU A 213 -17.06 15.97 8.72
C LEU A 213 -16.65 14.71 7.96
N LEU A 214 -16.95 14.67 6.68
CA LEU A 214 -16.48 13.67 5.75
C LEU A 214 -15.39 14.28 4.87
N LEU A 215 -14.20 13.71 4.88
CA LEU A 215 -13.12 14.02 3.96
C LEU A 215 -13.04 12.93 2.90
N VAL A 216 -12.93 13.31 1.64
CA VAL A 216 -12.71 12.40 0.52
C VAL A 216 -11.43 12.83 -0.19
N SER A 217 -10.41 11.98 -0.14
CA SER A 217 -9.14 12.19 -0.83
C SER A 217 -9.18 11.56 -2.22
N TYR A 218 -8.66 12.27 -3.19
CA TYR A 218 -8.55 11.84 -4.57
C TYR A 218 -7.08 11.79 -5.02
N PRO A 219 -6.73 10.94 -6.00
CA PRO A 219 -5.35 10.80 -6.46
C PRO A 219 -4.71 12.10 -6.97
N THR A 220 -5.52 13.04 -7.48
CA THR A 220 -5.02 14.33 -7.97
C THR A 220 -5.99 15.48 -7.67
N PRO A 221 -5.47 16.72 -7.52
CA PRO A 221 -6.32 17.91 -7.35
C PRO A 221 -7.27 18.17 -8.53
N GLN A 222 -6.87 17.81 -9.76
CA GLN A 222 -7.71 17.94 -10.96
C GLN A 222 -8.89 16.99 -10.89
N PHE A 223 -8.66 15.76 -10.40
CA PHE A 223 -9.71 14.79 -10.21
C PHE A 223 -10.69 15.25 -9.12
N ALA A 224 -10.20 15.74 -7.99
CA ALA A 224 -11.01 16.33 -6.92
C ALA A 224 -11.89 17.49 -7.44
N ALA A 225 -11.31 18.39 -8.27
CA ALA A 225 -12.05 19.50 -8.87
C ALA A 225 -13.14 19.04 -9.85
N LYS A 226 -12.88 17.98 -10.61
CA LYS A 226 -13.89 17.36 -11.50
C LYS A 226 -15.01 16.73 -10.68
N GLN A 227 -14.65 16.00 -9.65
CA GLN A 227 -15.60 15.31 -8.77
C GLN A 227 -16.47 16.30 -7.99
N LEU A 228 -15.89 17.41 -7.50
CA LEU A 228 -16.64 18.48 -6.84
C LEU A 228 -17.78 18.98 -7.71
N ARG A 229 -17.53 19.23 -9.01
CA ARG A 229 -18.56 19.67 -9.96
C ARG A 229 -19.63 18.61 -10.22
N SER A 230 -19.25 17.33 -10.21
CA SER A 230 -20.22 16.25 -10.39
C SER A 230 -21.14 16.06 -9.18
N PHE A 231 -20.71 16.41 -7.97
CA PHE A 231 -21.57 16.37 -6.79
C PHE A 231 -22.76 17.31 -6.89
N GLU A 232 -22.61 18.46 -7.52
CA GLU A 232 -23.72 19.42 -7.73
C GLU A 232 -24.82 18.87 -8.64
N GLN A 233 -24.49 17.86 -9.44
CA GLN A 233 -25.42 17.20 -10.37
C GLN A 233 -26.10 15.96 -9.74
N VAL A 234 -25.68 15.55 -8.53
CA VAL A 234 -26.29 14.41 -7.80
C VAL A 234 -27.52 14.91 -7.04
N PRO A 235 -28.74 14.49 -7.38
CA PRO A 235 -29.96 15.04 -6.78
C PRO A 235 -29.97 15.02 -5.27
N ALA A 236 -29.60 13.87 -4.66
CA ALA A 236 -29.56 13.73 -3.21
C ALA A 236 -28.61 14.70 -2.50
N ILE A 237 -27.52 15.10 -3.16
CA ILE A 237 -26.53 16.09 -2.65
C ILE A 237 -27.05 17.51 -2.88
N ALA A 238 -27.59 17.79 -4.08
CA ALA A 238 -28.10 19.10 -4.45
C ALA A 238 -29.29 19.53 -3.58
N GLU A 239 -30.23 18.62 -3.33
CA GLU A 239 -31.39 18.85 -2.45
C GLU A 239 -30.97 19.19 -1.03
N ARG A 240 -30.02 18.43 -0.45
CA ARG A 240 -29.50 18.68 0.90
C ARG A 240 -28.71 19.97 1.00
N LYS A 241 -27.95 20.32 -0.03
CA LYS A 241 -27.24 21.60 -0.13
C LYS A 241 -28.24 22.77 -0.15
N ALA A 242 -29.30 22.66 -0.96
CA ALA A 242 -30.35 23.67 -1.03
C ALA A 242 -31.11 23.83 0.31
N ALA A 243 -31.26 22.74 1.06
CA ALA A 243 -31.86 22.73 2.39
C ALA A 243 -30.91 23.16 3.52
N ASN A 244 -29.67 23.55 3.23
CA ASN A 244 -28.61 23.87 4.21
C ASN A 244 -28.30 22.71 5.19
N GLN A 245 -28.50 21.46 4.78
CA GLN A 245 -28.22 20.25 5.56
C GLN A 245 -26.85 19.63 5.22
N LEU A 246 -26.25 20.07 4.11
CA LEU A 246 -24.96 19.59 3.64
C LEU A 246 -24.20 20.75 3.01
N PHE A 247 -22.96 20.90 3.41
CA PHE A 247 -22.01 21.84 2.82
C PHE A 247 -20.81 21.04 2.30
N PHE A 248 -20.21 21.48 1.22
CA PHE A 248 -18.98 20.88 0.73
C PHE A 248 -18.07 21.91 0.09
N ASP A 249 -16.77 21.68 0.20
CA ASP A 249 -15.72 22.52 -0.36
C ASP A 249 -14.48 21.66 -0.66
N ARG A 250 -13.56 22.20 -1.43
CA ARG A 250 -12.35 21.50 -1.85
C ARG A 250 -11.09 22.21 -1.42
N LYS A 251 -10.16 21.45 -0.86
CA LYS A 251 -8.81 21.91 -0.53
C LYS A 251 -7.78 20.95 -1.16
N GLY A 252 -7.13 21.40 -2.23
CA GLY A 252 -6.18 20.57 -2.97
C GLY A 252 -6.82 19.35 -3.61
N SER A 253 -6.35 18.13 -3.25
CA SER A 253 -6.90 16.84 -3.65
C SER A 253 -8.03 16.33 -2.76
N VAL A 254 -8.37 17.03 -1.69
CA VAL A 254 -9.40 16.63 -0.74
C VAL A 254 -10.68 17.42 -0.94
N VAL A 255 -11.82 16.74 -0.93
CA VAL A 255 -13.15 17.34 -0.84
C VAL A 255 -13.69 17.06 0.56
N GLY A 256 -14.03 18.13 1.29
CA GLY A 256 -14.68 18.05 2.58
C GLY A 256 -16.20 18.19 2.43
N PHE A 257 -16.96 17.38 3.17
CA PHE A 257 -18.40 17.53 3.36
C PHE A 257 -18.69 17.71 4.83
N VAL A 258 -19.51 18.71 5.15
CA VAL A 258 -20.01 18.91 6.50
C VAL A 258 -21.50 18.60 6.50
N LEU A 259 -21.89 17.60 7.29
CA LEU A 259 -23.27 17.15 7.46
C LEU A 259 -23.78 17.59 8.85
N ASP A 260 -25.07 17.85 8.93
CA ASP A 260 -25.77 18.19 10.19
C ASP A 260 -25.25 19.48 10.86
N ALA A 261 -24.58 20.36 10.11
CA ALA A 261 -24.11 21.64 10.64
C ALA A 261 -25.31 22.55 10.98
N PRO A 262 -25.31 23.18 12.15
CA PRO A 262 -26.37 24.10 12.53
C PRO A 262 -26.39 25.38 11.69
N SER A 263 -25.28 25.72 11.04
CA SER A 263 -25.16 26.93 10.19
C SER A 263 -23.99 26.77 9.21
N GLN A 264 -23.99 27.58 8.15
CA GLN A 264 -22.90 27.67 7.19
C GLN A 264 -21.59 28.16 7.84
N SER A 265 -21.65 29.01 8.86
CA SER A 265 -20.47 29.50 9.57
C SER A 265 -19.73 28.33 10.27
N VAL A 266 -20.46 27.41 10.88
CA VAL A 266 -19.87 26.20 11.48
C VAL A 266 -19.18 25.33 10.41
N ALA A 267 -19.80 25.17 9.25
CA ALA A 267 -19.18 24.43 8.15
C ALA A 267 -17.89 25.11 7.67
N GLN A 268 -17.89 26.44 7.54
CA GLN A 268 -16.70 27.20 7.14
C GLN A 268 -15.54 27.07 8.15
N VAL A 269 -15.82 27.08 9.45
CA VAL A 269 -14.80 26.86 10.48
C VAL A 269 -14.17 25.48 10.33
N LEU A 270 -14.96 24.43 10.12
CA LEU A 270 -14.46 23.08 9.92
C LEU A 270 -13.61 22.97 8.63
N PHE A 271 -14.07 23.57 7.51
CA PHE A 271 -13.28 23.58 6.27
C PHE A 271 -11.97 24.35 6.43
N GLY A 272 -11.98 25.48 7.14
CA GLY A 272 -10.76 26.24 7.45
C GLY A 272 -9.75 25.44 8.26
N GLY A 273 -10.22 24.60 9.17
CA GLY A 273 -9.40 23.75 10.02
C GLY A 273 -8.82 22.49 9.33
N ILE A 274 -9.27 22.12 8.13
CA ILE A 274 -8.72 20.98 7.40
C ILE A 274 -7.22 21.23 7.12
N ARG A 275 -6.36 20.38 7.64
CA ARG A 275 -4.89 20.47 7.52
C ARG A 275 -4.41 19.83 6.22
N HIS A 276 -4.83 20.29 5.10
CA HIS A 276 -4.24 19.88 3.85
C HIS A 276 -3.05 20.78 3.56
N GLU A 277 -1.88 20.46 4.07
CA GLU A 277 -0.67 20.92 3.44
C GLU A 277 -0.66 20.27 2.05
N SER A 278 -0.83 21.07 1.01
CA SER A 278 -0.31 20.66 -0.28
C SER A 278 1.20 20.54 -0.05
N GLN A 279 1.65 19.37 0.36
CA GLN A 279 2.96 18.94 -0.05
C GLN A 279 2.87 18.97 -1.58
N VAL A 280 3.16 20.12 -2.15
CA VAL A 280 3.92 20.14 -3.36
C VAL A 280 5.19 19.40 -2.95
N THR A 281 5.17 18.10 -2.95
CA THR A 281 6.33 17.35 -3.29
C THR A 281 6.61 17.85 -4.70
N TRP A 282 7.31 18.97 -4.78
CA TRP A 282 8.40 18.97 -5.68
C TRP A 282 9.08 17.65 -5.33
N SER A 283 8.80 16.62 -6.14
CA SER A 283 9.80 15.63 -6.43
C SER A 283 10.93 16.47 -7.00
N GLU A 284 11.61 17.18 -6.15
CA GLU A 284 12.97 17.53 -6.39
C GLU A 284 13.56 16.15 -6.52
N TYR A 285 13.60 15.72 -7.78
CA TYR A 285 14.38 14.61 -8.23
C TYR A 285 15.76 14.95 -7.67
N VAL A 286 16.03 14.49 -6.44
CA VAL A 286 17.36 14.57 -5.85
C VAL A 286 18.13 13.58 -6.67
N PRO A 287 18.91 14.04 -7.69
CA PRO A 287 19.61 13.13 -8.56
C PRO A 287 20.53 12.32 -7.64
N THR A 288 20.23 11.03 -7.55
CA THR A 288 21.16 10.10 -6.90
C THR A 288 22.49 10.22 -7.63
N ARG A 289 23.60 9.82 -7.02
CA ARG A 289 24.91 9.85 -7.72
C ARG A 289 24.88 9.16 -9.08
N ARG A 290 23.94 8.24 -9.31
CA ARG A 290 23.73 7.53 -10.59
C ARG A 290 23.01 8.37 -11.65
N ASP A 291 22.14 9.28 -11.23
CA ASP A 291 21.27 10.05 -12.11
C ASP A 291 21.73 11.50 -12.28
N ASN A 292 22.86 11.86 -11.67
CA ASN A 292 23.45 13.17 -11.83
C ASN A 292 24.08 13.27 -13.23
N ILE A 293 23.43 14.05 -14.11
CA ILE A 293 23.91 14.31 -15.48
C ILE A 293 25.38 14.77 -15.49
N GLY A 294 25.79 15.59 -14.53
CA GLY A 294 27.18 15.99 -14.35
C GLY A 294 28.12 14.80 -14.08
N GLN A 295 27.70 13.86 -13.25
CA GLN A 295 28.45 12.63 -12.96
C GLN A 295 28.51 11.71 -14.19
N LEU A 296 27.45 11.65 -14.95
CA LEU A 296 27.39 10.87 -16.19
C LEU A 296 28.38 11.45 -17.23
N VAL A 297 28.41 12.74 -17.39
CA VAL A 297 29.37 13.44 -18.28
C VAL A 297 30.82 13.17 -17.84
N VAL A 298 31.11 13.30 -16.54
CA VAL A 298 32.45 12.99 -15.99
C VAL A 298 32.82 11.53 -16.25
N ASN A 299 31.92 10.60 -16.05
CA ASN A 299 32.14 9.16 -16.30
C ASN A 299 32.41 8.87 -17.79
N VAL A 300 31.72 9.56 -18.71
CA VAL A 300 31.99 9.44 -20.17
C VAL A 300 33.38 9.92 -20.52
N PHE A 301 33.83 11.07 -19.99
CA PHE A 301 35.20 11.57 -20.20
C PHE A 301 36.26 10.65 -19.58
N LEU A 302 36.01 10.12 -18.39
CA LEU A 302 36.87 9.12 -17.77
C LEU A 302 36.99 7.86 -18.62
N LEU A 303 35.86 7.32 -19.11
CA LEU A 303 35.87 6.15 -19.99
C LEU A 303 36.63 6.41 -21.28
N ALA A 304 36.40 7.56 -21.93
CA ALA A 304 37.15 7.96 -23.12
C ALA A 304 38.64 8.07 -22.83
N GLY A 305 39.02 8.67 -21.69
CA GLY A 305 40.42 8.74 -21.24
C GLY A 305 41.05 7.37 -21.04
N PHE A 306 40.33 6.44 -20.42
CA PHE A 306 40.79 5.04 -20.28
C PHE A 306 41.01 4.35 -21.63
N VAL A 307 40.05 4.48 -22.56
CA VAL A 307 40.19 3.88 -23.89
C VAL A 307 41.42 4.42 -24.63
N LEU A 308 41.62 5.76 -24.60
CA LEU A 308 42.79 6.37 -25.21
C LEU A 308 44.12 5.94 -24.54
N PHE A 309 44.14 5.86 -23.22
CA PHE A 309 45.28 5.35 -22.47
C PHE A 309 45.63 3.91 -22.84
N PHE A 310 44.65 3.01 -22.89
CA PHE A 310 44.91 1.63 -23.30
C PHE A 310 45.34 1.52 -24.75
N ALA A 311 44.77 2.32 -25.66
CA ALA A 311 45.21 2.37 -27.06
C ALA A 311 46.66 2.80 -27.19
N LEU A 312 47.05 3.81 -26.41
CA LEU A 312 48.45 4.30 -26.40
C LEU A 312 49.40 3.25 -25.84
N VAL A 313 49.05 2.61 -24.71
CA VAL A 313 49.87 1.54 -24.11
C VAL A 313 50.00 0.36 -25.07
N ALA A 314 48.88 -0.06 -25.69
CA ALA A 314 48.87 -1.14 -26.68
C ALA A 314 49.73 -0.78 -27.91
N GLY A 315 49.65 0.45 -28.40
CA GLY A 315 50.46 0.95 -29.53
C GLY A 315 51.95 0.94 -29.20
N ILE A 316 52.34 1.45 -28.03
CA ILE A 316 53.73 1.45 -27.57
C ILE A 316 54.25 0.02 -27.37
N SER A 317 53.43 -0.85 -26.73
CA SER A 317 53.78 -2.26 -26.50
C SER A 317 53.95 -2.99 -27.80
N TYR A 318 53.00 -2.87 -28.72
CA TYR A 318 53.10 -3.50 -30.03
C TYR A 318 54.29 -2.98 -30.87
N GLY A 319 54.48 -1.66 -30.88
CA GLY A 319 55.65 -1.04 -31.54
C GLY A 319 56.98 -1.47 -30.92
N GLY A 320 57.04 -1.53 -29.60
CA GLY A 320 58.23 -1.99 -28.86
C GLY A 320 58.55 -3.47 -29.15
N ILE A 321 57.49 -4.34 -29.11
CA ILE A 321 57.68 -5.78 -29.45
C ILE A 321 58.13 -5.93 -30.89
N ARG A 322 57.60 -5.15 -31.84
CA ARG A 322 57.97 -5.20 -33.25
C ARG A 322 59.43 -4.80 -33.44
N VAL A 323 59.90 -3.73 -32.77
CA VAL A 323 61.30 -3.29 -32.84
C VAL A 323 62.25 -4.34 -32.22
N LEU A 324 61.87 -4.90 -31.07
CA LEU A 324 62.66 -5.96 -30.41
C LEU A 324 62.71 -7.22 -31.27
N ALA A 325 61.58 -7.62 -31.86
CA ALA A 325 61.51 -8.79 -32.76
C ALA A 325 62.41 -8.59 -33.98
N LYS A 326 62.47 -7.39 -34.61
CA LYS A 326 63.38 -7.11 -35.71
C LYS A 326 64.85 -7.14 -35.31
N LYS A 327 65.17 -6.83 -34.05
CA LYS A 327 66.56 -6.82 -33.57
C LYS A 327 67.07 -8.18 -33.16
N PHE A 328 66.24 -9.04 -32.62
CA PHE A 328 66.64 -10.33 -32.02
C PHE A 328 66.20 -11.56 -32.79
N LEU A 329 65.21 -11.49 -33.71
CA LEU A 329 64.76 -12.61 -34.50
C LEU A 329 65.18 -12.48 -35.96
N PRO A 330 65.88 -13.52 -36.55
CA PRO A 330 66.39 -13.46 -37.91
C PRO A 330 65.31 -13.64 -39.00
N PHE A 331 64.04 -13.85 -38.63
CA PHE A 331 62.94 -14.03 -39.58
C PHE A 331 61.93 -12.89 -39.49
N PRO A 332 61.42 -12.36 -40.61
CA PRO A 332 60.44 -11.28 -40.63
C PRO A 332 59.03 -11.83 -40.28
N ILE A 333 58.73 -11.88 -38.98
CA ILE A 333 57.44 -12.42 -38.49
C ILE A 333 56.31 -11.40 -38.74
N PHE A 334 56.63 -10.11 -38.72
CA PHE A 334 55.63 -9.01 -38.78
C PHE A 334 55.60 -8.22 -40.10
N ASP A 335 56.57 -8.39 -40.97
CA ASP A 335 56.69 -7.65 -42.26
C ASP A 335 56.73 -8.69 -43.41
N ARG A 336 55.59 -9.29 -43.75
CA ARG A 336 55.50 -9.96 -45.06
C ARG A 336 55.27 -8.87 -46.08
N PRO A 337 56.11 -8.72 -47.16
CA PRO A 337 55.83 -7.80 -48.23
C PRO A 337 54.45 -8.19 -48.81
N SER A 338 53.50 -7.29 -48.80
CA SER A 338 52.25 -7.44 -49.55
C SER A 338 52.67 -7.53 -51.01
N GLN A 339 52.54 -8.70 -51.63
CA GLN A 339 52.54 -8.80 -53.09
C GLN A 339 51.33 -8.06 -53.58
N MET A 340 51.52 -6.76 -53.88
CA MET A 340 50.58 -6.04 -54.74
C MET A 340 50.76 -6.65 -56.13
N GLU A 341 49.83 -7.51 -56.50
CA GLU A 341 49.67 -7.97 -57.86
C GLU A 341 49.15 -6.78 -58.66
N ILE A 342 50.09 -6.12 -59.40
CA ILE A 342 49.71 -5.05 -60.33
C ILE A 342 49.13 -5.75 -61.53
N ILE A 343 47.78 -5.75 -61.60
CA ILE A 343 47.02 -6.15 -62.80
C ILE A 343 47.29 -5.09 -63.86
N ARG A 344 48.19 -5.33 -64.79
CA ARG A 344 48.35 -4.54 -66.01
C ARG A 344 47.23 -4.89 -66.97
N LEU A 345 46.22 -4.08 -67.05
CA LEU A 345 45.22 -4.15 -68.10
C LEU A 345 45.90 -3.69 -69.41
N HIS A 346 46.17 -4.62 -70.32
CA HIS A 346 46.50 -4.31 -71.68
C HIS A 346 45.20 -3.90 -72.37
N LEU A 347 45.03 -2.60 -72.51
CA LEU A 347 44.09 -2.05 -73.49
C LEU A 347 44.80 -2.06 -74.85
N SER A 348 44.43 -2.96 -75.76
CA SER A 348 44.81 -2.94 -77.14
C SER A 348 43.99 -1.85 -77.83
N ASP A 349 44.69 -0.90 -78.46
CA ASP A 349 44.08 0.02 -79.41
C ASP A 349 43.65 -0.76 -80.67
N GLU A 350 42.37 -0.68 -81.07
CA GLU A 350 41.86 -0.71 -82.42
C GLU A 350 40.71 0.29 -82.52
#